data_0289584619b732aba4d4013fdae3646d
#
_entry.id   0289584619b732aba4d4013fdae3646d
#
_cell.length_a   1.000
_cell.length_b   1.000
_cell.length_c   1.000
_cell.angle_alpha   90.00
_cell.angle_beta   90.00
_cell.angle_gamma   90.00
#
_symmetry.space_group_name_H-M   'P 1'
#
loop_
_entity.id
_entity.type
_entity.pdbx_description
1 polymer ?
#
loop_
_entity_poly.entity_id
_entity_poly.type
_entity_poly.pdbx_seq_one_letter_code
_entity_poly.pdbx_strand_id
1 'polypeptide(L)'
;MQTSHPIRPVAGTRLKQDPRSGLAALELVSVLPVLLTILAGTADYSRFSSTAMAVANAARCGAGYGCMHPFDTYTQTAFETQCRQVVINEFGGTTGFDVKQLQITIAKLGTAPDDRIEVTASYPFTTIINWVFLPHQSTIVRTAALPIIR
;
A
#
# COMPACT_ATOMS: atom_id res chain seq x y z
N MET A 1 -39.31 -68.18 -34.69
CA MET A 1 -39.81 -66.96 -35.33
C MET A 1 -39.29 -65.78 -34.43
N GLN A 2 -38.16 -65.18 -34.89
CA GLN A 2 -37.46 -64.14 -34.09
C GLN A 2 -37.69 -62.83 -34.82
N THR A 3 -38.45 -61.91 -34.16
CA THR A 3 -38.75 -60.60 -34.70
C THR A 3 -37.64 -59.61 -34.27
N SER A 4 -36.77 -59.28 -35.23
CA SER A 4 -35.78 -58.21 -35.02
C SER A 4 -36.40 -56.85 -35.08
N HIS A 5 -36.37 -56.16 -33.94
CA HIS A 5 -36.73 -54.73 -33.84
C HIS A 5 -35.60 -53.87 -34.43
N PRO A 6 -35.87 -52.97 -35.37
CA PRO A 6 -34.89 -52.02 -35.87
C PRO A 6 -34.59 -50.92 -34.80
N ILE A 7 -33.31 -50.76 -34.43
CA ILE A 7 -32.83 -49.69 -33.59
C ILE A 7 -32.91 -48.37 -34.40
N ARG A 8 -33.78 -47.46 -33.96
CA ARG A 8 -33.82 -46.10 -34.52
C ARG A 8 -32.60 -45.31 -34.08
N PRO A 9 -31.89 -44.70 -35.01
CA PRO A 9 -30.77 -43.80 -34.62
C PRO A 9 -31.33 -42.58 -33.87
N VAL A 10 -30.76 -42.31 -32.68
CA VAL A 10 -31.06 -41.10 -31.91
C VAL A 10 -30.49 -39.92 -32.73
N ALA A 11 -31.41 -39.07 -33.23
CA ALA A 11 -31.03 -37.84 -33.92
C ALA A 11 -30.28 -36.97 -32.96
N GLY A 12 -28.94 -36.83 -33.19
CA GLY A 12 -28.09 -35.93 -32.44
C GLY A 12 -28.65 -34.49 -32.58
N THR A 13 -29.10 -33.93 -31.46
CA THR A 13 -29.54 -32.54 -31.37
C THR A 13 -28.28 -31.68 -31.65
N ARG A 14 -28.13 -31.21 -32.88
CA ARG A 14 -27.17 -30.13 -33.17
C ARG A 14 -27.65 -28.90 -32.40
N LEU A 15 -26.88 -28.57 -31.38
CA LEU A 15 -27.06 -27.28 -30.69
C LEU A 15 -26.86 -26.19 -31.75
N LYS A 16 -27.97 -25.52 -32.10
CA LYS A 16 -27.98 -24.37 -33.00
C LYS A 16 -27.22 -23.26 -32.28
N GLN A 17 -25.96 -23.05 -32.64
CA GLN A 17 -25.17 -21.93 -32.12
C GLN A 17 -25.82 -20.65 -32.63
N ASP A 18 -26.40 -19.90 -31.68
CA ASP A 18 -27.00 -18.60 -31.97
C ASP A 18 -25.86 -17.61 -32.28
N PRO A 19 -25.81 -16.98 -33.47
CA PRO A 19 -24.74 -16.02 -33.83
C PRO A 19 -24.66 -14.83 -32.88
N ARG A 20 -25.69 -14.55 -32.10
CA ARG A 20 -25.74 -13.52 -31.07
C ARG A 20 -24.88 -13.85 -29.85
N SER A 21 -24.64 -15.10 -29.53
CA SER A 21 -23.77 -15.50 -28.43
C SER A 21 -22.28 -15.21 -28.71
N GLY A 22 -21.86 -15.25 -29.98
CA GLY A 22 -20.51 -14.88 -30.39
C GLY A 22 -20.25 -13.36 -30.26
N LEU A 23 -21.23 -12.52 -30.55
CA LEU A 23 -21.09 -11.07 -30.44
C LEU A 23 -20.97 -10.63 -28.97
N ALA A 24 -21.80 -11.17 -28.08
CA ALA A 24 -21.71 -10.90 -26.65
C ALA A 24 -20.37 -11.33 -26.03
N ALA A 25 -19.79 -12.44 -26.51
CA ALA A 25 -18.46 -12.86 -26.07
C ALA A 25 -17.36 -11.89 -26.51
N LEU A 26 -17.44 -11.36 -27.73
CA LEU A 26 -16.48 -10.33 -28.23
C LEU A 26 -16.60 -9.02 -27.44
N GLU A 27 -17.81 -8.60 -27.10
CA GLU A 27 -18.06 -7.44 -26.22
C GLU A 27 -17.39 -7.63 -24.85
N LEU A 28 -17.63 -8.78 -24.23
CA LEU A 28 -17.02 -9.10 -22.93
C LEU A 28 -15.48 -9.09 -22.99
N VAL A 29 -14.90 -9.72 -24.03
CA VAL A 29 -13.44 -9.77 -24.22
C VAL A 29 -12.85 -8.36 -24.40
N SER A 30 -13.55 -7.43 -25.04
CA SER A 30 -13.07 -6.05 -25.22
C SER A 30 -13.12 -5.22 -23.94
N VAL A 31 -14.08 -5.47 -23.04
CA VAL A 31 -14.26 -4.75 -21.77
C VAL A 31 -13.35 -5.32 -20.67
N LEU A 32 -13.07 -6.62 -20.70
CA LEU A 32 -12.30 -7.33 -19.67
C LEU A 32 -10.93 -6.69 -19.37
N PRO A 33 -10.08 -6.33 -20.35
CA PRO A 33 -8.78 -5.70 -20.10
C PRO A 33 -8.90 -4.36 -19.34
N VAL A 34 -9.94 -3.59 -19.65
CA VAL A 34 -10.21 -2.30 -18.97
C VAL A 34 -10.56 -2.55 -17.51
N LEU A 35 -11.45 -3.51 -17.23
CA LEU A 35 -11.83 -3.88 -15.87
C LEU A 35 -10.63 -4.41 -15.07
N LEU A 36 -9.80 -5.26 -15.66
CA LEU A 36 -8.60 -5.77 -15.02
C LEU A 36 -7.60 -4.66 -14.70
N THR A 37 -7.44 -3.68 -15.59
CA THR A 37 -6.58 -2.52 -15.37
C THR A 37 -7.07 -1.68 -14.19
N ILE A 38 -8.37 -1.43 -14.09
CA ILE A 38 -8.98 -0.70 -12.97
C ILE A 38 -8.78 -1.47 -11.66
N LEU A 39 -9.05 -2.78 -11.64
CA LEU A 39 -8.85 -3.61 -10.45
C LEU A 39 -7.39 -3.60 -9.98
N ALA A 40 -6.46 -3.74 -10.90
CA ALA A 40 -5.04 -3.71 -10.59
C ALA A 40 -4.60 -2.32 -10.06
N GLY A 41 -5.08 -1.23 -10.67
CA GLY A 41 -4.82 0.13 -10.22
C GLY A 41 -5.38 0.41 -8.83
N THR A 42 -6.59 -0.06 -8.53
CA THR A 42 -7.18 0.09 -7.19
C THR A 42 -6.42 -0.69 -6.13
N ALA A 43 -5.91 -1.88 -6.45
CA ALA A 43 -5.08 -2.67 -5.54
C ALA A 43 -3.76 -1.96 -5.21
N ASP A 44 -3.04 -1.44 -6.21
CA ASP A 44 -1.81 -0.68 -6.00
C ASP A 44 -2.06 0.61 -5.22
N TYR A 45 -3.15 1.33 -5.53
CA TYR A 45 -3.53 2.54 -4.81
C TYR A 45 -3.87 2.27 -3.33
N SER A 46 -4.57 1.18 -3.05
CA SER A 46 -4.89 0.76 -1.67
C SER A 46 -3.61 0.50 -0.86
N ARG A 47 -2.64 -0.22 -1.45
CA ARG A 47 -1.34 -0.47 -0.81
C ARG A 47 -0.56 0.82 -0.57
N PHE A 48 -0.52 1.71 -1.56
CA PHE A 48 0.12 3.03 -1.43
C PHE A 48 -0.49 3.83 -0.28
N SER A 49 -1.82 3.92 -0.23
CA SER A 49 -2.54 4.64 0.83
C SER A 49 -2.27 4.06 2.22
N SER A 50 -2.31 2.72 2.36
CA SER A 50 -2.01 2.05 3.63
C SER A 50 -0.58 2.32 4.08
N THR A 51 0.40 2.23 3.17
CA THR A 51 1.81 2.54 3.46
C THR A 51 1.97 4.00 3.87
N ALA A 52 1.34 4.93 3.15
CA ALA A 52 1.42 6.36 3.44
C ALA A 52 0.84 6.71 4.82
N MET A 53 -0.26 6.05 5.22
CA MET A 53 -0.84 6.20 6.55
C MET A 53 0.06 5.63 7.64
N ALA A 54 0.63 4.44 7.43
CA ALA A 54 1.55 3.81 8.39
C ALA A 54 2.79 4.68 8.63
N VAL A 55 3.42 5.19 7.56
CA VAL A 55 4.57 6.10 7.66
C VAL A 55 4.19 7.41 8.37
N ALA A 56 3.00 7.97 8.08
CA ALA A 56 2.54 9.20 8.73
C ALA A 56 2.27 9.00 10.22
N ASN A 57 1.66 7.87 10.61
CA ASN A 57 1.41 7.56 12.01
C ASN A 57 2.72 7.34 12.78
N ALA A 58 3.65 6.59 12.20
CA ALA A 58 4.97 6.38 12.79
C ALA A 58 5.72 7.71 13.02
N ALA A 59 5.71 8.63 12.05
CA ALA A 59 6.31 9.96 12.21
C ALA A 59 5.62 10.77 13.33
N ARG A 60 4.28 10.72 13.42
CA ARG A 60 3.52 11.40 14.48
C ARG A 60 3.82 10.82 15.87
N CYS A 61 3.90 9.50 16.02
CA CYS A 61 4.24 8.86 17.28
C CYS A 61 5.66 9.24 17.71
N GLY A 62 6.63 9.27 16.79
CA GLY A 62 7.97 9.74 17.07
C GLY A 62 8.02 11.21 17.51
N ALA A 63 7.31 12.10 16.81
CA ALA A 63 7.21 13.51 17.19
C ALA A 63 6.48 13.69 18.54
N GLY A 64 5.44 12.91 18.80
CA GLY A 64 4.72 12.87 20.07
C GLY A 64 5.62 12.46 21.23
N TYR A 65 6.44 11.42 21.05
CA TYR A 65 7.46 11.06 22.04
C TYR A 65 8.45 12.21 22.25
N GLY A 66 8.96 12.75 21.14
CA GLY A 66 9.99 13.79 21.18
C GLY A 66 9.55 15.10 21.83
N CYS A 67 8.27 15.50 21.70
CA CYS A 67 7.76 16.73 22.30
C CYS A 67 7.57 16.64 23.83
N MET A 68 7.44 15.41 24.38
CA MET A 68 7.21 15.17 25.80
C MET A 68 8.50 14.87 26.58
N HIS A 69 9.60 14.61 25.89
CA HIS A 69 10.86 14.24 26.54
C HIS A 69 11.90 15.35 26.37
N PRO A 70 12.68 15.65 27.42
CA PRO A 70 13.67 16.72 27.35
C PRO A 70 14.77 16.36 26.35
N PHE A 71 15.06 17.29 25.47
CA PHE A 71 16.16 17.23 24.54
C PHE A 71 17.29 18.09 25.10
N ASP A 72 18.36 17.43 25.56
CA ASP A 72 19.59 18.09 26.01
C ASP A 72 20.78 17.54 25.20
N THR A 73 21.81 18.39 25.05
CA THR A 73 23.03 18.03 24.31
C THR A 73 23.72 16.78 24.88
N TYR A 74 23.62 16.58 26.21
CA TYR A 74 24.20 15.40 26.88
C TYR A 74 23.38 14.12 26.70
N THR A 75 22.09 14.23 26.41
CA THR A 75 21.18 13.10 26.27
C THR A 75 20.73 12.85 24.82
N GLN A 76 21.26 13.63 23.87
CA GLN A 76 20.83 13.62 22.47
C GLN A 76 20.83 12.23 21.87
N THR A 77 21.90 11.46 22.01
CA THR A 77 22.01 10.12 21.41
C THR A 77 20.99 9.14 21.99
N ALA A 78 20.77 9.19 23.31
CA ALA A 78 19.77 8.35 23.97
C ALA A 78 18.36 8.76 23.57
N PHE A 79 18.07 10.05 23.48
CA PHE A 79 16.81 10.61 23.01
C PHE A 79 16.50 10.17 21.57
N GLU A 80 17.44 10.36 20.64
CA GLU A 80 17.26 9.95 19.24
C GLU A 80 17.04 8.44 19.11
N THR A 81 17.76 7.63 19.90
CA THR A 81 17.60 6.19 19.90
C THR A 81 16.20 5.78 20.36
N GLN A 82 15.71 6.36 21.44
CA GLN A 82 14.37 6.07 21.99
C GLN A 82 13.27 6.57 21.06
N CYS A 83 13.39 7.78 20.54
CA CYS A 83 12.44 8.35 19.58
C CYS A 83 12.37 7.48 18.32
N ARG A 84 13.53 7.05 17.79
CA ARG A 84 13.61 6.12 16.66
C ARG A 84 12.96 4.79 16.97
N GLN A 85 13.15 4.26 18.18
CA GLN A 85 12.53 2.99 18.59
C GLN A 85 11.00 3.07 18.64
N VAL A 86 10.43 4.20 19.08
CA VAL A 86 8.98 4.45 19.05
C VAL A 86 8.46 4.43 17.60
N VAL A 87 9.14 5.11 16.68
CA VAL A 87 8.78 5.11 15.25
C VAL A 87 8.82 3.69 14.67
N ILE A 88 9.87 2.94 14.98
CA ILE A 88 10.05 1.56 14.52
C ILE A 88 8.96 0.64 15.07
N ASN A 89 8.63 0.75 16.35
CA ASN A 89 7.61 -0.07 17.00
C ASN A 89 6.22 0.20 16.40
N GLU A 90 5.88 1.47 16.18
CA GLU A 90 4.59 1.84 15.55
C GLU A 90 4.50 1.32 14.12
N PHE A 91 5.55 1.50 13.33
CA PHE A 91 5.59 1.02 11.95
C PHE A 91 5.62 -0.51 11.88
N GLY A 92 6.39 -1.17 12.73
CA GLY A 92 6.53 -2.62 12.79
C GLY A 92 5.26 -3.36 13.24
N GLY A 93 4.35 -2.69 13.96
CA GLY A 93 3.03 -3.20 14.30
C GLY A 93 2.11 -3.38 13.09
N THR A 94 2.44 -2.78 11.94
CA THR A 94 1.66 -2.87 10.71
C THR A 94 2.14 -4.05 9.87
N THR A 95 1.24 -5.00 9.60
CA THR A 95 1.57 -6.22 8.86
C THR A 95 1.98 -5.93 7.42
N GLY A 96 3.04 -6.58 6.96
CA GLY A 96 3.46 -6.57 5.54
C GLY A 96 4.52 -5.53 5.18
N PHE A 97 5.10 -4.82 6.17
CA PHE A 97 6.18 -3.85 5.94
C PHE A 97 7.53 -4.35 6.47
N ASP A 98 8.60 -4.05 5.74
CA ASP A 98 9.97 -4.32 6.18
C ASP A 98 10.54 -3.08 6.90
N VAL A 99 10.61 -3.18 8.21
CA VAL A 99 11.12 -2.10 9.09
C VAL A 99 12.55 -1.68 8.73
N LYS A 100 13.36 -2.58 8.15
CA LYS A 100 14.75 -2.28 7.76
C LYS A 100 14.85 -1.25 6.64
N GLN A 101 13.80 -1.09 5.85
CA GLN A 101 13.74 -0.12 4.76
C GLN A 101 13.25 1.26 5.22
N LEU A 102 12.76 1.36 6.46
CA LEU A 102 12.30 2.62 7.04
C LEU A 102 13.49 3.51 7.39
N GLN A 103 13.57 4.67 6.76
CA GLN A 103 14.55 5.70 7.09
C GLN A 103 13.89 6.75 7.99
N ILE A 104 14.56 7.12 9.07
CA ILE A 104 14.04 8.04 10.07
C ILE A 104 15.07 9.15 10.29
N THR A 105 14.62 10.40 10.16
CA THR A 105 15.39 11.60 10.47
C THR A 105 14.68 12.36 11.57
N ILE A 106 15.42 12.73 12.63
CA ILE A 106 14.93 13.49 13.77
C ILE A 106 15.70 14.80 13.82
N ALA A 107 15.00 15.91 13.87
CA ALA A 107 15.60 17.23 13.92
C ALA A 107 14.89 18.10 14.98
N LYS A 108 15.67 18.86 15.72
CA LYS A 108 15.15 19.94 16.55
C LYS A 108 15.23 21.25 15.78
N LEU A 109 14.11 21.91 15.61
CA LEU A 109 14.01 23.18 14.90
C LEU A 109 13.65 24.31 15.87
N GLY A 110 14.26 25.47 15.65
CA GLY A 110 14.01 26.67 16.47
C GLY A 110 14.80 26.72 17.77
N THR A 111 14.55 27.78 18.52
CA THR A 111 15.11 28.02 19.85
C THR A 111 13.96 28.33 20.82
N ALA A 112 14.16 28.07 22.10
CA ALA A 112 13.14 28.38 23.12
C ALA A 112 12.66 29.82 23.03
N PRO A 113 11.33 30.11 23.18
CA PRO A 113 10.27 29.16 23.54
C PRO A 113 9.61 28.45 22.35
N ASP A 114 9.98 28.76 21.09
CA ASP A 114 9.32 28.27 19.87
C ASP A 114 10.02 27.04 19.25
N ASP A 115 10.76 26.30 20.06
CA ASP A 115 11.42 25.09 19.60
C ASP A 115 10.43 23.94 19.37
N ARG A 116 10.68 23.18 18.31
CA ARG A 116 9.85 22.04 17.89
C ARG A 116 10.72 20.84 17.55
N ILE A 117 10.19 19.67 17.76
CA ILE A 117 10.77 18.43 17.26
C ILE A 117 10.13 18.08 15.93
N GLU A 118 10.95 17.79 14.94
CA GLU A 118 10.53 17.30 13.63
C GLU A 118 11.02 15.88 13.41
N VAL A 119 10.09 14.99 13.09
CA VAL A 119 10.40 13.60 12.75
C VAL A 119 9.94 13.34 11.33
N THR A 120 10.88 13.01 10.48
CA THR A 120 10.64 12.62 9.09
C THR A 120 10.88 11.12 8.95
N ALA A 121 9.84 10.41 8.50
CA ALA A 121 9.91 9.01 8.15
C ALA A 121 9.78 8.85 6.63
N SER A 122 10.62 8.01 6.04
CA SER A 122 10.56 7.71 4.61
C SER A 122 10.65 6.21 4.36
N TYR A 123 9.84 5.73 3.41
CA TYR A 123 9.74 4.32 3.07
C TYR A 123 9.66 4.14 1.55
N PRO A 124 10.45 3.23 0.95
CA PRO A 124 10.36 2.92 -0.46
C PRO A 124 9.09 2.13 -0.76
N PHE A 125 8.38 2.54 -1.80
CA PHE A 125 7.18 1.88 -2.28
C PHE A 125 7.38 1.41 -3.71
N THR A 126 6.96 0.16 -3.99
CA THR A 126 6.97 -0.42 -5.33
C THR A 126 5.57 -0.87 -5.72
N THR A 127 5.14 -0.53 -6.93
CA THR A 127 3.89 -1.00 -7.50
C THR A 127 4.00 -2.49 -7.87
N ILE A 128 2.91 -3.24 -7.80
CA ILE A 128 2.84 -4.64 -8.24
C ILE A 128 2.98 -4.69 -9.77
N ILE A 129 2.32 -3.75 -10.44
CA ILE A 129 2.32 -3.67 -11.89
C ILE A 129 3.25 -2.56 -12.32
N ASN A 130 4.10 -2.88 -13.32
CA ASN A 130 4.92 -1.86 -13.96
C ASN A 130 4.06 -1.05 -14.94
N TRP A 131 3.51 0.06 -14.46
CA TRP A 131 2.66 0.95 -15.25
C TRP A 131 3.52 1.73 -16.25
N VAL A 132 3.06 1.82 -17.50
CA VAL A 132 3.78 2.56 -18.55
C VAL A 132 3.88 4.07 -18.25
N PHE A 133 2.92 4.61 -17.49
CA PHE A 133 2.79 6.05 -17.21
C PHE A 133 3.18 6.44 -15.78
N LEU A 134 3.48 5.47 -14.90
CA LEU A 134 3.81 5.73 -13.50
C LEU A 134 5.17 5.12 -13.15
N PRO A 135 5.96 5.79 -12.31
CA PRO A 135 7.22 5.22 -11.85
C PRO A 135 6.94 3.95 -11.02
N HIS A 136 7.63 2.88 -11.36
CA HIS A 136 7.53 1.60 -10.65
C HIS A 136 7.97 1.69 -9.19
N GLN A 137 8.90 2.60 -8.90
CA GLN A 137 9.42 2.86 -7.57
C GLN A 137 9.22 4.32 -7.19
N SER A 138 8.77 4.54 -5.97
CA SER A 138 8.63 5.87 -5.37
C SER A 138 8.98 5.82 -3.89
N THR A 139 9.35 6.95 -3.30
CA THR A 139 9.60 7.05 -1.86
C THR A 139 8.48 7.84 -1.22
N ILE A 140 7.82 7.22 -0.25
CA ILE A 140 6.80 7.88 0.56
C ILE A 140 7.51 8.57 1.71
N VAL A 141 7.44 9.90 1.77
CA VAL A 141 8.02 10.71 2.85
C VAL A 141 6.90 11.39 3.61
N ARG A 142 6.95 11.31 4.94
CA ARG A 142 6.00 11.97 5.85
C ARG A 142 6.77 12.61 6.99
N THR A 143 6.41 13.85 7.28
CA THR A 143 7.01 14.64 8.33
C THR A 143 5.94 15.06 9.34
N ALA A 144 6.26 14.94 10.61
CA ALA A 144 5.45 15.46 11.72
C ALA A 144 6.32 16.37 12.57
N ALA A 145 5.81 17.56 12.87
CA ALA A 145 6.47 18.53 13.73
C ALA A 145 5.54 18.93 14.89
N LEU A 146 6.05 18.84 16.12
CA LEU A 146 5.31 19.22 17.34
C LEU A 146 6.15 20.15 18.20
N PRO A 147 5.54 21.16 18.87
CA PRO A 147 6.23 22.02 19.81
C PRO A 147 6.70 21.23 21.02
N ILE A 148 7.88 21.56 21.55
CA ILE A 148 8.43 20.93 22.74
C ILE A 148 7.72 21.47 23.97
N ILE A 149 7.11 20.59 24.76
CA ILE A 149 6.44 20.93 26.02
C ILE A 149 7.47 20.97 27.12
N ARG A 150 7.51 22.09 27.87
CA ARG A 150 8.42 22.30 29.02
C ARG A 150 7.68 22.41 30.30
#